data_9e02706c676063bba50b9a5eee3baaa9
#
_entry.id   9e02706c676063bba50b9a5eee3baaa9
#
_cell.length_a   1.000
_cell.length_b   1.000
_cell.length_c   1.000
_cell.angle_alpha   90.00
_cell.angle_beta   90.00
_cell.angle_gamma   90.00
#
_symmetry.space_group_name_H-M   'P 1'
#
loop_
_entity.id
_entity.type
_entity.pdbx_description
1 polymer ?
#
loop_
_entity_poly.entity_id
_entity_poly.type
_entity_poly.pdbx_seq_one_letter_code
_entity_poly.pdbx_strand_id
1 'polypeptide(L)'
;MTSIAGVDAQTIEELRIASKECLDRGLLVAAKWSSELLLSISSTKRNLVRSGGSLATFSTSTPARSLSPAPPLHSFVEQSPTSPRIATQPAFQGPVPNLPLSQQVLETGTGNLPANTPEVQEDDSITAARACFEGREFYRATHILEKCTSSKAKFLRIYCQFIATEKRAQRDWHKLDNNRHQPPLPINEFLNRLLDLVKDSTDPWLLFLKALFLSRLSRREEAMESVLLSISGFKWNWSAWSLLGSCVGDGEELSSLLHLIPLPLDHPLVQIFQIKTLNELHNPSDHEISLCDRLLGPDFFPNSLWLMSMRACALYHLHDYGQAERQFEKILALDPNHIDDIDIYSNILYVQDNRLKLSKLAHEFLALDKDRPEICCLIGNHYSLRAEHEKAVKYFRRATQLDRTYLSAWTLMGHEYVEMKNSHAAIEAYRRAVDVNRKDYRAWYGLGQAYELLSMHHYSLHYYQRATALRPYDVRLWQAQGMCYEEIGRVQEAIECYKRALIPADPHEITINLKLARIYRSLNEHSEAVAYNRRVIEVCQADSRPVQDYAKSCLEVADYEMRVPDGDLNLAREYLELVAGSNAEDVGRAAEMLKLVKSMIHNRAAILPINRAETLFS
;
A
#
# COMPACT_ATOMS: atom_id res chain seq x y z
N MET A 1 2.75 -22.08 27.69
CA MET A 1 1.67 -21.66 26.78
C MET A 1 0.76 -20.74 27.58
N THR A 2 1.07 -19.44 27.59
CA THR A 2 0.22 -18.42 28.20
C THR A 2 -1.00 -18.25 27.29
N SER A 3 -2.18 -18.47 27.84
CA SER A 3 -3.48 -18.26 27.23
C SER A 3 -3.49 -16.88 26.59
N ILE A 4 -3.65 -16.83 25.27
CA ILE A 4 -3.83 -15.58 24.50
C ILE A 4 -5.18 -15.04 24.94
N ALA A 5 -5.17 -14.07 25.85
CA ALA A 5 -6.37 -13.43 26.33
C ALA A 5 -7.00 -12.65 25.17
N GLY A 6 -8.21 -13.04 24.76
CA GLY A 6 -9.04 -12.29 23.82
C GLY A 6 -9.44 -10.92 24.40
N VAL A 7 -10.34 -10.21 23.70
CA VAL A 7 -10.89 -8.94 24.20
C VAL A 7 -11.60 -9.17 25.52
N ASP A 8 -11.10 -8.52 26.57
CA ASP A 8 -11.62 -8.55 27.93
C ASP A 8 -12.58 -7.37 28.23
N ALA A 9 -13.17 -7.38 29.41
CA ALA A 9 -14.08 -6.33 29.86
C ALA A 9 -13.39 -4.96 29.95
N GLN A 10 -12.11 -4.95 30.31
CA GLN A 10 -11.32 -3.73 30.41
C GLN A 10 -11.11 -3.08 29.03
N THR A 11 -10.76 -3.87 28.02
CA THR A 11 -10.61 -3.39 26.62
C THR A 11 -11.90 -2.80 26.08
N ILE A 12 -13.07 -3.39 26.41
CA ILE A 12 -14.37 -2.86 25.99
C ILE A 12 -14.62 -1.48 26.62
N GLU A 13 -14.32 -1.31 27.91
CA GLU A 13 -14.50 -0.03 28.59
C GLU A 13 -13.50 1.02 28.07
N GLU A 14 -12.25 0.64 27.85
CA GLU A 14 -11.23 1.52 27.25
C GLU A 14 -11.65 2.01 25.84
N LEU A 15 -12.24 1.14 25.03
CA LEU A 15 -12.78 1.53 23.70
C LEU A 15 -13.96 2.51 23.81
N ARG A 16 -14.85 2.33 24.80
CA ARG A 16 -15.93 3.28 25.07
C ARG A 16 -15.40 4.66 25.45
N ILE A 17 -14.43 4.68 26.37
CA ILE A 17 -13.75 5.90 26.80
C ILE A 17 -13.05 6.55 25.58
N ALA A 18 -12.32 5.77 24.78
CA ALA A 18 -11.61 6.26 23.63
C ALA A 18 -12.54 6.90 22.59
N SER A 19 -13.66 6.25 22.29
CA SER A 19 -14.65 6.81 21.36
C SER A 19 -15.17 8.18 21.84
N LYS A 20 -15.49 8.30 23.13
CA LYS A 20 -15.96 9.56 23.71
C LYS A 20 -14.88 10.63 23.74
N GLU A 21 -13.70 10.29 24.25
CA GLU A 21 -12.57 11.23 24.37
C GLU A 21 -12.10 11.77 23.01
N CYS A 22 -12.07 10.90 21.98
CA CYS A 22 -11.76 11.32 20.61
C CYS A 22 -12.86 12.23 20.04
N LEU A 23 -14.13 11.88 20.27
CA LEU A 23 -15.27 12.67 19.81
C LEU A 23 -15.27 14.06 20.45
N ASP A 24 -15.05 14.15 21.77
CA ASP A 24 -15.01 15.41 22.51
C ASP A 24 -13.90 16.36 22.03
N ARG A 25 -12.81 15.81 21.46
CA ARG A 25 -11.68 16.57 20.90
C ARG A 25 -11.79 16.80 19.39
N GLY A 26 -12.89 16.38 18.75
CA GLY A 26 -13.08 16.56 17.32
C GLY A 26 -12.23 15.62 16.44
N LEU A 27 -11.66 14.55 17.01
CA LEU A 27 -10.94 13.52 16.27
C LEU A 27 -11.94 12.48 15.72
N LEU A 28 -12.73 12.90 14.73
CA LEU A 28 -13.88 12.12 14.23
C LEU A 28 -13.49 10.78 13.63
N VAL A 29 -12.35 10.69 12.92
CA VAL A 29 -11.86 9.43 12.33
C VAL A 29 -11.51 8.42 13.42
N ALA A 30 -10.76 8.83 14.45
CA ALA A 30 -10.41 7.95 15.55
C ALA A 30 -11.65 7.54 16.37
N ALA A 31 -12.63 8.45 16.52
CA ALA A 31 -13.89 8.15 17.18
C ALA A 31 -14.73 7.16 16.36
N LYS A 32 -14.84 7.33 15.03
CA LYS A 32 -15.48 6.38 14.11
C LYS A 32 -14.81 5.01 14.25
N TRP A 33 -13.51 4.95 14.08
CA TRP A 33 -12.74 3.71 14.12
C TRP A 33 -12.92 2.95 15.45
N SER A 34 -12.76 3.63 16.59
CA SER A 34 -12.93 2.99 17.92
C SER A 34 -14.36 2.52 18.17
N SER A 35 -15.35 3.25 17.65
CA SER A 35 -16.76 2.87 17.75
C SER A 35 -17.09 1.66 16.88
N GLU A 36 -16.61 1.60 15.65
CA GLU A 36 -16.78 0.45 14.75
C GLU A 36 -16.08 -0.79 15.28
N LEU A 37 -14.85 -0.63 15.82
CA LEU A 37 -14.13 -1.72 16.47
C LEU A 37 -14.91 -2.24 17.69
N LEU A 38 -15.48 -1.36 18.51
CA LEU A 38 -16.34 -1.74 19.62
C LEU A 38 -17.60 -2.49 19.14
N LEU A 39 -18.22 -2.05 18.05
CA LEU A 39 -19.40 -2.70 17.48
C LEU A 39 -19.11 -4.09 16.91
N SER A 40 -17.90 -4.33 16.46
CA SER A 40 -17.48 -5.63 15.93
C SER A 40 -17.34 -6.73 17.00
N ILE A 41 -17.22 -6.35 18.29
CA ILE A 41 -17.22 -7.29 19.42
C ILE A 41 -18.62 -7.86 19.62
N SER A 42 -18.73 -9.15 19.97
CA SER A 42 -20.02 -9.79 20.15
C SER A 42 -20.91 -9.06 21.17
N SER A 43 -22.21 -8.95 20.87
CA SER A 43 -23.19 -8.25 21.72
C SER A 43 -23.26 -8.83 23.14
N THR A 44 -23.06 -10.13 23.29
CA THR A 44 -23.02 -10.82 24.59
C THR A 44 -21.87 -10.29 25.45
N LYS A 45 -20.64 -10.22 24.92
CA LYS A 45 -19.48 -9.67 25.63
C LYS A 45 -19.70 -8.19 26.00
N ARG A 46 -20.24 -7.39 25.08
CA ARG A 46 -20.50 -5.95 25.30
C ARG A 46 -21.57 -5.68 26.37
N ASN A 47 -22.60 -6.53 26.47
CA ASN A 47 -23.70 -6.38 27.43
C ASN A 47 -23.34 -6.88 28.83
N LEU A 48 -22.51 -7.90 28.96
CA LEU A 48 -21.99 -8.35 30.26
C LEU A 48 -21.28 -7.24 31.03
N VAL A 49 -20.56 -6.37 30.33
CA VAL A 49 -19.85 -5.22 30.93
C VAL A 49 -20.83 -4.11 31.35
N ARG A 50 -22.00 -3.98 30.71
CA ARG A 50 -23.04 -3.01 31.11
C ARG A 50 -23.84 -3.41 32.35
N SER A 51 -24.02 -4.70 32.58
CA SER A 51 -24.80 -5.20 33.72
C SER A 51 -24.05 -5.17 35.07
N GLY A 52 -22.71 -4.95 35.06
CA GLY A 52 -21.92 -4.79 36.28
C GLY A 52 -21.82 -3.35 36.83
N GLY A 53 -22.32 -2.36 36.10
CA GLY A 53 -22.33 -0.94 36.51
C GLY A 53 -23.76 -0.39 36.53
N SER A 54 -24.21 0.12 37.67
CA SER A 54 -25.53 0.66 37.93
C SER A 54 -26.00 1.67 36.88
N LEU A 55 -27.23 1.49 36.39
CA LEU A 55 -27.93 2.31 35.42
C LEU A 55 -28.08 3.78 35.88
N ALA A 56 -27.63 4.70 35.04
CA ALA A 56 -28.23 6.03 34.92
C ALA A 56 -28.70 6.20 33.47
N THR A 57 -29.99 6.09 33.28
CA THR A 57 -30.69 6.30 32.01
C THR A 57 -30.71 7.76 31.64
N PHE A 58 -30.12 8.12 30.51
CA PHE A 58 -30.53 9.30 29.73
C PHE A 58 -30.80 8.86 28.30
N SER A 59 -32.09 8.79 27.98
CA SER A 59 -32.59 8.68 26.63
C SER A 59 -32.61 10.08 25.99
N THR A 60 -31.75 10.32 25.02
CA THR A 60 -31.92 11.44 24.09
C THR A 60 -32.06 10.89 22.68
N SER A 61 -33.30 10.73 22.26
CA SER A 61 -33.63 10.53 20.86
C SER A 61 -33.64 11.90 20.15
N THR A 62 -32.64 12.12 19.31
CA THR A 62 -32.71 13.19 18.30
C THR A 62 -32.66 12.55 16.91
N PRO A 63 -33.59 12.91 16.00
CA PRO A 63 -33.58 12.35 14.65
C PRO A 63 -32.41 12.94 13.85
N ALA A 64 -31.58 12.06 13.29
CA ALA A 64 -30.51 12.43 12.38
C ALA A 64 -31.12 13.03 11.10
N ARG A 65 -30.88 14.31 10.85
CA ARG A 65 -31.02 14.89 9.50
C ARG A 65 -29.75 14.55 8.73
N SER A 66 -29.93 13.84 7.62
CA SER A 66 -28.88 13.56 6.64
C SER A 66 -28.38 14.87 6.01
N LEU A 67 -27.20 15.30 6.43
CA LEU A 67 -26.44 16.33 5.73
C LEU A 67 -25.31 15.61 5.00
N SER A 68 -25.20 15.87 3.70
CA SER A 68 -24.13 15.35 2.84
C SER A 68 -22.78 15.59 3.49
N PRO A 69 -21.95 14.58 3.75
CA PRO A 69 -20.66 14.79 4.35
C PRO A 69 -19.71 15.43 3.34
N ALA A 70 -19.19 16.58 3.70
CA ALA A 70 -18.04 17.14 3.02
C ALA A 70 -16.82 16.22 3.24
N PRO A 71 -15.80 16.28 2.35
CA PRO A 71 -14.62 15.42 2.47
C PRO A 71 -14.04 15.50 3.88
N PRO A 72 -13.68 14.38 4.48
CA PRO A 72 -13.20 14.36 5.85
C PRO A 72 -11.95 15.23 5.97
N LEU A 73 -12.00 16.20 6.85
CA LEU A 73 -10.86 17.07 7.20
C LEU A 73 -9.62 16.28 7.64
N HIS A 74 -9.80 15.03 7.99
CA HIS A 74 -8.77 14.14 8.51
C HIS A 74 -7.84 13.56 7.47
N SER A 75 -8.18 13.59 6.17
CA SER A 75 -7.23 13.19 5.12
C SER A 75 -5.96 14.06 5.12
N PHE A 76 -6.03 15.26 5.71
CA PHE A 76 -4.88 16.14 5.87
C PHE A 76 -3.97 15.79 7.05
N VAL A 77 -4.49 15.07 8.03
CA VAL A 77 -3.76 14.68 9.25
C VAL A 77 -3.07 13.34 9.06
N GLU A 78 -3.70 12.45 8.29
CA GLU A 78 -3.21 11.09 8.10
C GLU A 78 -2.20 10.95 6.95
N GLN A 79 -2.12 11.95 6.04
CA GLN A 79 -1.18 11.92 4.93
C GLN A 79 -0.05 12.91 5.14
N SER A 80 1.01 12.50 5.78
CA SER A 80 2.22 13.28 5.96
C SER A 80 3.06 13.36 4.70
N PRO A 81 3.66 14.52 4.42
CA PRO A 81 4.63 14.62 3.34
C PRO A 81 5.88 13.82 3.68
N THR A 82 6.31 12.99 2.76
CA THR A 82 7.58 12.30 2.85
C THR A 82 8.74 13.28 2.79
N SER A 83 9.60 13.24 3.78
CA SER A 83 10.84 13.99 3.78
C SER A 83 11.80 13.51 2.68
N PRO A 84 12.62 14.38 2.08
CA PRO A 84 13.71 13.95 1.21
C PRO A 84 14.70 13.12 2.05
N ARG A 85 15.10 11.97 1.54
CA ARG A 85 16.14 11.12 2.13
C ARG A 85 17.43 11.94 2.25
N ILE A 86 17.85 12.20 3.48
CA ILE A 86 19.24 12.52 3.77
C ILE A 86 19.93 11.21 4.13
N ALA A 87 21.16 11.08 3.63
CA ALA A 87 21.99 9.87 3.72
C ALA A 87 21.99 9.25 5.11
N THR A 88 21.96 7.93 5.12
CA THR A 88 22.13 7.02 6.24
C THR A 88 23.09 7.53 7.32
N GLN A 89 22.57 7.77 8.51
CA GLN A 89 23.34 7.79 9.74
C GLN A 89 22.87 6.67 10.69
N PRO A 90 23.76 6.21 11.57
CA PRO A 90 23.59 4.94 12.27
C PRO A 90 22.46 4.96 13.30
N ALA A 91 21.94 3.79 13.53
CA ALA A 91 20.88 3.47 14.46
C ALA A 91 20.98 4.19 15.81
N PHE A 92 19.86 4.76 16.24
CA PHE A 92 19.65 5.35 17.54
C PHE A 92 19.94 4.32 18.65
N GLN A 93 21.07 4.42 19.31
CA GLN A 93 21.40 3.73 20.54
C GLN A 93 21.42 4.74 21.68
N GLY A 94 20.25 5.05 22.22
CA GLY A 94 20.10 5.79 23.47
C GLY A 94 19.02 5.15 24.32
N PRO A 95 19.24 4.95 25.63
CA PRO A 95 18.21 4.44 26.50
C PRO A 95 17.07 5.44 26.60
N VAL A 96 15.85 4.99 26.33
CA VAL A 96 14.63 5.74 26.63
C VAL A 96 14.66 6.04 28.13
N PRO A 97 14.53 7.31 28.57
CA PRO A 97 14.44 7.58 29.99
C PRO A 97 13.23 6.87 30.57
N ASN A 98 13.45 5.97 31.51
CA ASN A 98 12.40 5.37 32.33
C ASN A 98 11.73 6.49 33.13
N LEU A 99 10.70 7.07 32.57
CA LEU A 99 9.77 7.91 33.32
C LEU A 99 8.96 6.97 34.24
N PRO A 100 8.86 7.28 35.52
CA PRO A 100 8.05 6.47 36.42
C PRO A 100 6.61 6.48 35.92
N LEU A 101 6.08 5.30 35.64
CA LEU A 101 4.65 5.07 35.44
C LEU A 101 3.90 5.65 36.64
N SER A 102 3.39 6.84 36.51
CA SER A 102 2.43 7.35 37.47
C SER A 102 1.15 6.53 37.31
N GLN A 103 0.96 5.57 38.21
CA GLN A 103 -0.25 4.77 38.36
C GLN A 103 -1.53 5.58 38.59
N GLN A 104 -1.47 6.91 38.50
CA GLN A 104 -2.60 7.80 38.78
C GLN A 104 -3.59 8.04 37.65
N VAL A 105 -3.39 7.48 36.45
CA VAL A 105 -4.33 7.68 35.31
C VAL A 105 -5.37 6.56 35.18
N LEU A 106 -5.25 5.48 35.93
CA LEU A 106 -6.15 4.30 35.81
C LEU A 106 -7.36 4.31 36.77
N GLU A 107 -7.53 5.35 37.61
CA GLU A 107 -8.66 5.42 38.55
C GLU A 107 -9.80 6.35 38.12
N THR A 108 -9.87 6.80 36.89
CA THR A 108 -11.10 7.44 36.38
C THR A 108 -12.02 6.43 35.71
N GLY A 109 -12.34 5.36 36.40
CA GLY A 109 -13.62 4.64 36.22
C GLY A 109 -14.73 5.62 36.59
N THR A 110 -15.73 5.75 35.74
CA THR A 110 -17.05 6.39 35.86
C THR A 110 -17.55 6.74 37.29
N GLY A 111 -16.69 7.28 38.12
CA GLY A 111 -17.05 7.93 39.37
C GLY A 111 -17.21 9.43 39.10
N ASN A 112 -18.33 10.00 39.53
CA ASN A 112 -18.61 11.43 39.50
C ASN A 112 -17.33 12.22 39.80
N LEU A 113 -16.74 12.86 38.78
CA LEU A 113 -15.68 13.86 38.95
C LEU A 113 -16.18 14.86 39.99
N PRO A 114 -15.39 15.24 40.97
CA PRO A 114 -15.82 16.23 41.94
C PRO A 114 -16.25 17.49 41.19
N ALA A 115 -17.41 18.04 41.56
CA ALA A 115 -18.10 19.16 40.88
C ALA A 115 -17.23 20.42 40.69
N ASN A 116 -15.99 20.43 41.15
CA ASN A 116 -15.03 21.54 41.09
C ASN A 116 -13.87 21.31 40.10
N THR A 117 -13.90 20.31 39.23
CA THR A 117 -12.85 20.20 38.20
C THR A 117 -13.08 21.25 37.09
N PRO A 118 -12.02 21.90 36.56
CA PRO A 118 -12.14 22.86 35.46
C PRO A 118 -12.90 22.31 34.25
N GLU A 119 -12.79 21.03 33.98
CA GLU A 119 -13.48 20.35 32.88
C GLU A 119 -15.01 20.36 33.02
N VAL A 120 -15.53 20.19 34.25
CA VAL A 120 -16.98 20.23 34.53
C VAL A 120 -17.51 21.66 34.44
N GLN A 121 -16.75 22.65 34.88
CA GLN A 121 -17.15 24.06 34.82
C GLN A 121 -17.13 24.60 33.38
N GLU A 122 -16.29 24.06 32.51
CA GLU A 122 -16.12 24.50 31.12
C GLU A 122 -16.89 23.64 30.11
N ASP A 123 -17.65 22.63 30.56
CA ASP A 123 -18.34 21.65 29.69
C ASP A 123 -19.29 22.30 28.67
N ASP A 124 -20.06 23.30 29.10
CA ASP A 124 -20.97 24.05 28.20
C ASP A 124 -20.16 24.77 27.09
N SER A 125 -19.04 25.36 27.45
CA SER A 125 -18.17 26.07 26.50
C SER A 125 -17.50 25.08 25.52
N ILE A 126 -17.06 23.92 26.02
CA ILE A 126 -16.49 22.84 25.19
C ILE A 126 -17.54 22.29 24.23
N THR A 127 -18.77 22.06 24.71
CA THR A 127 -19.89 21.56 23.89
C THR A 127 -20.27 22.58 22.81
N ALA A 128 -20.37 23.86 23.14
CA ALA A 128 -20.63 24.93 22.17
C ALA A 128 -19.49 25.06 21.13
N ALA A 129 -18.25 24.99 21.56
CA ALA A 129 -17.11 25.03 20.66
C ALA A 129 -17.06 23.82 19.73
N ARG A 130 -17.42 22.63 20.24
CA ARG A 130 -17.52 21.41 19.44
C ARG A 130 -18.63 21.54 18.38
N ALA A 131 -19.78 22.08 18.72
CA ALA A 131 -20.84 22.35 17.75
C ALA A 131 -20.37 23.32 16.64
N CYS A 132 -19.61 24.36 17.01
CA CYS A 132 -18.97 25.26 16.03
C CYS A 132 -17.91 24.53 15.19
N PHE A 133 -17.13 23.60 15.76
CA PHE A 133 -16.17 22.78 15.04
C PHE A 133 -16.85 21.90 14.00
N GLU A 134 -17.92 21.21 14.37
CA GLU A 134 -18.73 20.39 13.45
C GLU A 134 -19.36 21.24 12.35
N GLY A 135 -19.80 22.47 12.67
CA GLY A 135 -20.25 23.50 11.74
C GLY A 135 -19.13 24.13 10.88
N ARG A 136 -17.87 23.72 11.06
CA ARG A 136 -16.67 24.26 10.38
C ARG A 136 -16.38 25.74 10.68
N GLU A 137 -16.90 26.28 11.78
CA GLU A 137 -16.68 27.64 12.27
C GLU A 137 -15.45 27.67 13.21
N PHE A 138 -14.27 27.29 12.72
CA PHE A 138 -13.08 27.05 13.56
C PHE A 138 -12.62 28.27 14.34
N TYR A 139 -12.66 29.48 13.77
CA TYR A 139 -12.29 30.70 14.47
C TYR A 139 -13.28 31.04 15.60
N ARG A 140 -14.56 30.76 15.41
CA ARG A 140 -15.58 30.95 16.45
C ARG A 140 -15.39 29.97 17.60
N ALA A 141 -15.13 28.69 17.30
CA ALA A 141 -14.75 27.68 18.29
C ALA A 141 -13.52 28.11 19.10
N THR A 142 -12.50 28.63 18.42
CA THR A 142 -11.28 29.15 19.09
C THR A 142 -11.60 30.31 20.05
N HIS A 143 -12.46 31.24 19.66
CA HIS A 143 -12.84 32.39 20.47
C HIS A 143 -13.63 31.96 21.72
N ILE A 144 -14.57 31.03 21.58
CA ILE A 144 -15.36 30.49 22.73
C ILE A 144 -14.41 29.90 23.78
N LEU A 145 -13.35 29.19 23.34
CA LEU A 145 -12.40 28.51 24.23
C LEU A 145 -11.23 29.38 24.70
N GLU A 146 -11.22 30.67 24.38
CA GLU A 146 -10.07 31.56 24.69
C GLU A 146 -9.79 31.65 26.19
N LYS A 147 -10.83 31.67 27.01
CA LYS A 147 -10.76 31.82 28.46
C LYS A 147 -10.71 30.48 29.21
N CYS A 148 -10.89 29.37 28.51
CA CYS A 148 -10.89 28.05 29.11
C CYS A 148 -9.46 27.55 29.36
N THR A 149 -9.28 26.85 30.48
CA THR A 149 -7.97 26.39 30.97
C THR A 149 -7.81 24.88 31.00
N SER A 150 -8.91 24.12 30.88
CA SER A 150 -8.89 22.66 30.89
C SER A 150 -8.08 22.07 29.72
N SER A 151 -7.55 20.87 29.89
CA SER A 151 -6.77 20.18 28.86
C SER A 151 -7.56 19.94 27.59
N LYS A 152 -8.86 19.53 27.70
CA LYS A 152 -9.77 19.34 26.58
C LYS A 152 -9.99 20.63 25.80
N ALA A 153 -10.25 21.76 26.51
CA ALA A 153 -10.45 23.04 25.87
C ALA A 153 -9.19 23.55 25.16
N LYS A 154 -8.02 23.42 25.81
CA LYS A 154 -6.73 23.75 25.18
C LYS A 154 -6.48 22.94 23.92
N PHE A 155 -6.72 21.63 23.97
CA PHE A 155 -6.58 20.75 22.81
C PHE A 155 -7.48 21.23 21.66
N LEU A 156 -8.79 21.34 21.89
CA LEU A 156 -9.77 21.69 20.86
C LEU A 156 -9.49 23.09 20.28
N ARG A 157 -9.08 24.05 21.12
CA ARG A 157 -8.70 25.40 20.68
C ARG A 157 -7.52 25.36 19.71
N ILE A 158 -6.41 24.68 20.09
CA ILE A 158 -5.18 24.61 19.28
C ILE A 158 -5.46 23.80 18.00
N TYR A 159 -6.25 22.75 18.09
CA TYR A 159 -6.63 21.94 16.94
C TYR A 159 -7.49 22.72 15.93
N CYS A 160 -8.46 23.51 16.41
CA CYS A 160 -9.25 24.43 15.57
C CYS A 160 -8.34 25.46 14.86
N GLN A 161 -7.39 26.04 15.56
CA GLN A 161 -6.42 26.98 14.97
C GLN A 161 -5.58 26.31 13.90
N PHE A 162 -5.08 25.10 14.16
CA PHE A 162 -4.33 24.33 13.19
C PHE A 162 -5.13 24.09 11.92
N ILE A 163 -6.37 23.55 12.04
CA ILE A 163 -7.22 23.28 10.87
C ILE A 163 -7.54 24.54 10.09
N ALA A 164 -7.84 25.66 10.78
CA ALA A 164 -8.13 26.93 10.14
C ALA A 164 -6.95 27.46 9.33
N THR A 165 -5.75 27.43 9.93
CA THR A 165 -4.51 27.89 9.27
C THR A 165 -4.07 26.96 8.15
N GLU A 166 -4.23 25.65 8.32
CA GLU A 166 -3.94 24.65 7.28
C GLU A 166 -4.84 24.82 6.06
N LYS A 167 -6.16 25.02 6.29
CA LYS A 167 -7.11 25.32 5.19
C LYS A 167 -6.74 26.61 4.45
N ARG A 168 -6.26 27.63 5.17
CA ARG A 168 -5.80 28.87 4.56
C ARG A 168 -4.55 28.62 3.71
N ALA A 169 -3.56 27.96 4.26
CA ALA A 169 -2.32 27.61 3.56
C ALA A 169 -2.60 26.81 2.28
N GLN A 170 -3.51 25.84 2.33
CA GLN A 170 -3.93 25.07 1.16
C GLN A 170 -4.65 25.93 0.12
N ARG A 171 -5.57 26.80 0.55
CA ARG A 171 -6.26 27.71 -0.37
C ARG A 171 -5.29 28.61 -1.12
N ASP A 172 -4.29 29.14 -0.39
CA ASP A 172 -3.28 30.01 -0.98
C ASP A 172 -2.33 29.23 -1.89
N TRP A 173 -1.97 28.02 -1.51
CA TRP A 173 -1.22 27.09 -2.35
C TRP A 173 -1.95 26.73 -3.66
N HIS A 174 -3.28 26.55 -3.59
CA HIS A 174 -4.10 26.28 -4.78
C HIS A 174 -4.19 27.48 -5.75
N LYS A 175 -4.08 28.71 -5.28
CA LYS A 175 -4.01 29.88 -6.14
C LYS A 175 -2.73 29.92 -6.99
N LEU A 176 -1.68 29.21 -6.56
CA LEU A 176 -0.41 29.07 -7.27
C LEU A 176 -0.39 27.92 -8.28
N ASP A 177 -1.51 27.24 -8.47
CA ASP A 177 -1.64 26.12 -9.40
C ASP A 177 -1.14 26.52 -10.79
N ASN A 178 -0.22 25.70 -11.36
CA ASN A 178 0.49 25.94 -12.61
C ASN A 178 1.64 26.98 -12.59
N ASN A 179 2.04 27.48 -11.45
CA ASN A 179 3.22 28.32 -11.34
C ASN A 179 4.49 27.45 -11.17
N ARG A 180 5.56 27.73 -11.94
CA ARG A 180 6.84 27.00 -11.85
C ARG A 180 7.51 27.05 -10.48
N HIS A 181 7.15 28.03 -9.65
CA HIS A 181 7.70 28.25 -8.31
C HIS A 181 6.76 27.75 -7.19
N GLN A 182 5.73 26.97 -7.52
CA GLN A 182 4.85 26.42 -6.50
C GLN A 182 5.64 25.43 -5.63
N PRO A 183 5.65 25.60 -4.30
CA PRO A 183 6.27 24.64 -3.40
C PRO A 183 5.54 23.29 -3.51
N PRO A 184 6.23 22.15 -3.30
CA PRO A 184 5.62 20.81 -3.41
C PRO A 184 4.48 20.60 -2.43
N LEU A 185 4.50 21.31 -1.30
CA LEU A 185 3.50 21.22 -0.24
C LEU A 185 3.07 22.60 0.23
N PRO A 186 1.81 22.76 0.70
CA PRO A 186 1.36 24.01 1.28
C PRO A 186 2.16 24.36 2.54
N ILE A 187 2.63 25.59 2.62
CA ILE A 187 3.42 26.10 3.75
C ILE A 187 2.47 26.80 4.72
N ASN A 188 2.41 26.32 5.95
CA ASN A 188 1.66 26.95 7.03
C ASN A 188 2.63 27.71 7.96
N GLU A 189 2.64 29.03 7.85
CA GLU A 189 3.53 29.91 8.62
C GLU A 189 3.23 29.92 10.13
N PHE A 190 2.04 29.47 10.54
CA PHE A 190 1.62 29.48 11.93
C PHE A 190 2.08 28.25 12.72
N LEU A 191 2.62 27.22 12.07
CA LEU A 191 3.00 25.95 12.72
C LEU A 191 3.99 26.14 13.88
N ASN A 192 5.00 26.99 13.71
CA ASN A 192 5.97 27.24 14.78
C ASN A 192 5.31 27.86 16.03
N ARG A 193 4.38 28.81 15.84
CA ARG A 193 3.62 29.40 16.95
C ARG A 193 2.73 28.39 17.66
N LEU A 194 2.10 27.48 16.89
CA LEU A 194 1.29 26.42 17.45
C LEU A 194 2.15 25.40 18.20
N LEU A 195 3.34 25.11 17.68
CA LEU A 195 4.30 24.23 18.34
C LEU A 195 4.76 24.81 19.70
N ASP A 196 5.03 26.11 19.76
CA ASP A 196 5.43 26.81 21.02
C ASP A 196 4.34 26.67 22.11
N LEU A 197 3.06 26.63 21.74
CA LEU A 197 1.95 26.44 22.68
C LEU A 197 1.89 25.07 23.34
N VAL A 198 2.47 24.05 22.69
CA VAL A 198 2.43 22.64 23.14
C VAL A 198 3.82 22.08 23.50
N LYS A 199 4.87 22.89 23.40
CA LYS A 199 6.28 22.46 23.53
C LYS A 199 6.55 21.74 24.85
N ASP A 200 6.11 22.29 25.96
CA ASP A 200 6.42 21.84 27.33
C ASP A 200 5.25 21.01 27.93
N SER A 201 4.32 20.58 27.12
CA SER A 201 3.15 19.83 27.59
C SER A 201 3.48 18.37 27.84
N THR A 202 2.94 17.81 28.94
CA THR A 202 3.02 16.38 29.29
C THR A 202 1.71 15.63 29.04
N ASP A 203 0.64 16.35 28.66
CA ASP A 203 -0.66 15.76 28.36
C ASP A 203 -0.58 14.91 27.07
N PRO A 204 -1.05 13.63 27.08
CA PRO A 204 -0.98 12.73 25.93
C PRO A 204 -1.62 13.30 24.66
N TRP A 205 -2.69 14.05 24.78
CA TRP A 205 -3.39 14.64 23.66
C TRP A 205 -2.66 15.83 23.07
N LEU A 206 -2.06 16.68 23.92
CA LEU A 206 -1.22 17.79 23.46
C LEU A 206 0.11 17.30 22.88
N LEU A 207 0.65 16.18 23.38
CA LEU A 207 1.81 15.50 22.77
C LEU A 207 1.49 14.99 21.36
N PHE A 208 0.26 14.50 21.12
CA PHE A 208 -0.19 14.15 19.78
C PHE A 208 -0.20 15.38 18.85
N LEU A 209 -0.72 16.54 19.31
CA LEU A 209 -0.66 17.78 18.50
C LEU A 209 0.77 18.24 18.24
N LYS A 210 1.65 18.15 19.25
CA LYS A 210 3.08 18.44 19.09
C LYS A 210 3.69 17.57 17.98
N ALA A 211 3.44 16.27 18.03
CA ALA A 211 3.91 15.34 17.01
C ALA A 211 3.36 15.66 15.61
N LEU A 212 2.07 16.01 15.52
CA LEU A 212 1.43 16.43 14.28
C LEU A 212 2.12 17.66 13.66
N PHE A 213 2.42 18.68 14.49
CA PHE A 213 3.10 19.89 14.02
C PHE A 213 4.55 19.62 13.62
N LEU A 214 5.27 18.79 14.38
CA LEU A 214 6.63 18.37 14.06
C LEU A 214 6.69 17.58 12.75
N SER A 215 5.75 16.68 12.52
CA SER A 215 5.63 15.94 11.26
C SER A 215 5.39 16.89 10.08
N ARG A 216 4.51 17.90 10.24
CA ARG A 216 4.27 18.92 9.21
C ARG A 216 5.47 19.84 8.95
N LEU A 217 6.33 20.03 9.94
CA LEU A 217 7.62 20.76 9.83
C LEU A 217 8.75 19.86 9.31
N SER A 218 8.46 18.61 8.92
CA SER A 218 9.44 17.62 8.46
C SER A 218 10.50 17.23 9.51
N ARG A 219 10.21 17.42 10.81
CA ARG A 219 11.03 16.99 11.95
C ARG A 219 10.58 15.61 12.40
N ARG A 220 10.90 14.61 11.59
CA ARG A 220 10.34 13.26 11.68
C ARG A 220 10.69 12.55 12.99
N GLU A 221 11.96 12.58 13.40
CA GLU A 221 12.45 11.88 14.60
C GLU A 221 11.76 12.38 15.87
N GLU A 222 11.69 13.68 16.04
CA GLU A 222 11.02 14.31 17.18
C GLU A 222 9.49 14.09 17.15
N ALA A 223 8.90 13.99 15.95
CA ALA A 223 7.50 13.64 15.81
C ALA A 223 7.26 12.21 16.29
N MET A 224 8.10 11.24 15.91
CA MET A 224 7.99 9.85 16.35
C MET A 224 8.14 9.72 17.88
N GLU A 225 9.11 10.40 18.48
CA GLU A 225 9.28 10.43 19.93
C GLU A 225 8.02 10.97 20.64
N SER A 226 7.49 12.10 20.16
CA SER A 226 6.30 12.72 20.75
C SER A 226 5.05 11.85 20.60
N VAL A 227 4.91 11.10 19.47
CA VAL A 227 3.81 10.14 19.27
C VAL A 227 3.92 8.97 20.22
N LEU A 228 5.11 8.38 20.40
CA LEU A 228 5.31 7.26 21.32
C LEU A 228 4.96 7.66 22.76
N LEU A 229 5.32 8.86 23.17
CA LEU A 229 4.92 9.41 24.47
C LEU A 229 3.38 9.61 24.55
N SER A 230 2.74 10.07 23.49
CA SER A 230 1.27 10.18 23.43
C SER A 230 0.59 8.81 23.57
N ILE A 231 1.09 7.80 22.85
CA ILE A 231 0.55 6.42 22.91
C ILE A 231 0.75 5.82 24.31
N SER A 232 1.88 6.08 24.97
CA SER A 232 2.13 5.61 26.34
C SER A 232 1.13 6.18 27.34
N GLY A 233 0.70 7.42 27.15
CA GLY A 233 -0.29 8.06 28.02
C GLY A 233 -1.74 7.70 27.69
N PHE A 234 -2.08 7.51 26.40
CA PHE A 234 -3.42 7.12 25.95
C PHE A 234 -3.36 6.21 24.72
N LYS A 235 -3.36 4.92 24.95
CA LYS A 235 -3.11 3.89 23.92
C LYS A 235 -4.16 3.80 22.81
N TRP A 236 -5.42 4.18 23.05
CA TRP A 236 -6.52 4.03 22.09
C TRP A 236 -6.76 5.25 21.18
N ASN A 237 -5.84 6.22 21.16
CA ASN A 237 -5.90 7.31 20.19
C ASN A 237 -5.43 6.84 18.80
N TRP A 238 -6.35 6.36 17.96
CA TRP A 238 -6.02 5.85 16.64
C TRP A 238 -5.34 6.89 15.73
N SER A 239 -5.65 8.19 15.91
CA SER A 239 -4.95 9.24 15.15
C SER A 239 -3.45 9.30 15.45
N ALA A 240 -3.03 8.99 16.68
CA ALA A 240 -1.61 8.90 17.03
C ALA A 240 -0.93 7.71 16.33
N TRP A 241 -1.59 6.55 16.28
CA TRP A 241 -1.09 5.40 15.55
C TRP A 241 -0.99 5.63 14.05
N SER A 242 -2.00 6.26 13.45
CA SER A 242 -1.96 6.64 12.03
C SER A 242 -0.82 7.60 11.72
N LEU A 243 -0.60 8.59 12.60
CA LEU A 243 0.52 9.52 12.46
C LEU A 243 1.87 8.80 12.57
N LEU A 244 2.00 7.85 13.50
CA LEU A 244 3.20 7.04 13.65
C LEU A 244 3.49 6.24 12.37
N GLY A 245 2.48 5.55 11.81
CA GLY A 245 2.60 4.80 10.55
C GLY A 245 3.03 5.67 9.38
N SER A 246 2.48 6.88 9.28
CA SER A 246 2.86 7.84 8.23
C SER A 246 4.34 8.25 8.31
N CYS A 247 4.93 8.22 9.52
CA CYS A 247 6.35 8.51 9.73
C CYS A 247 7.27 7.35 9.34
N VAL A 248 6.81 6.10 9.27
CA VAL A 248 7.62 4.93 8.91
C VAL A 248 7.99 4.96 7.42
N GLY A 249 9.25 4.71 7.09
CA GLY A 249 9.77 4.74 5.72
C GLY A 249 9.65 3.41 4.98
N ASP A 250 9.98 2.32 5.65
CA ASP A 250 10.02 0.97 5.08
C ASP A 250 9.72 -0.11 6.14
N GLY A 251 9.68 -1.38 5.70
CA GLY A 251 9.35 -2.51 6.57
C GLY A 251 10.43 -2.84 7.61
N GLU A 252 11.68 -2.56 7.34
CA GLU A 252 12.80 -2.78 8.28
C GLU A 252 12.71 -1.78 9.43
N GLU A 253 12.42 -0.52 9.10
CA GLU A 253 12.18 0.52 10.10
C GLU A 253 10.95 0.21 10.95
N LEU A 254 9.86 -0.31 10.35
CA LEU A 254 8.70 -0.77 11.10
C LEU A 254 9.08 -1.84 12.11
N SER A 255 9.86 -2.85 11.69
CA SER A 255 10.30 -3.94 12.57
C SER A 255 11.11 -3.42 13.76
N SER A 256 11.97 -2.45 13.53
CA SER A 256 12.76 -1.78 14.58
C SER A 256 11.89 -0.95 15.52
N LEU A 257 10.88 -0.25 14.96
CA LEU A 257 9.96 0.58 15.72
C LEU A 257 9.04 -0.23 16.63
N LEU A 258 8.61 -1.43 16.22
CA LEU A 258 7.74 -2.29 17.04
C LEU A 258 8.32 -2.57 18.43
N HIS A 259 9.64 -2.64 18.57
CA HIS A 259 10.31 -2.85 19.86
C HIS A 259 10.35 -1.60 20.75
N LEU A 260 10.11 -0.42 20.18
CA LEU A 260 10.08 0.85 20.92
C LEU A 260 8.67 1.22 21.41
N ILE A 261 7.66 0.53 20.92
CA ILE A 261 6.26 0.77 21.30
C ILE A 261 6.06 0.34 22.76
N PRO A 262 5.43 1.17 23.62
CA PRO A 262 5.24 0.89 25.04
C PRO A 262 4.12 -0.14 25.32
N LEU A 263 3.93 -1.10 24.43
CA LEU A 263 2.92 -2.17 24.52
C LEU A 263 3.53 -3.51 24.07
N PRO A 264 3.04 -4.64 24.60
CA PRO A 264 3.48 -5.96 24.14
C PRO A 264 3.18 -6.16 22.66
N LEU A 265 4.05 -6.89 21.94
CA LEU A 265 3.86 -7.21 20.52
C LEU A 265 2.56 -7.99 20.24
N ASP A 266 2.09 -8.75 21.23
CA ASP A 266 0.82 -9.50 21.14
C ASP A 266 -0.42 -8.63 21.38
N HIS A 267 -0.25 -7.37 21.76
CA HIS A 267 -1.39 -6.47 21.98
C HIS A 267 -2.13 -6.19 20.68
N PRO A 268 -3.47 -6.26 20.64
CA PRO A 268 -4.26 -6.07 19.40
C PRO A 268 -3.96 -4.77 18.66
N LEU A 269 -3.75 -3.65 19.36
CA LEU A 269 -3.41 -2.36 18.74
C LEU A 269 -2.09 -2.38 17.98
N VAL A 270 -1.07 -3.07 18.52
CA VAL A 270 0.24 -3.18 17.85
C VAL A 270 0.09 -3.98 16.57
N GLN A 271 -0.68 -5.06 16.60
CA GLN A 271 -0.95 -5.88 15.41
C GLN A 271 -1.78 -5.13 14.38
N ILE A 272 -2.82 -4.40 14.80
CA ILE A 272 -3.63 -3.54 13.93
C ILE A 272 -2.76 -2.47 13.27
N PHE A 273 -1.87 -1.83 14.03
CA PHE A 273 -0.92 -0.86 13.53
C PHE A 273 0.04 -1.48 12.50
N GLN A 274 0.57 -2.67 12.77
CA GLN A 274 1.46 -3.39 11.86
C GLN A 274 0.75 -3.69 10.53
N ILE A 275 -0.47 -4.24 10.58
CA ILE A 275 -1.28 -4.54 9.40
C ILE A 275 -1.50 -3.28 8.56
N LYS A 276 -1.95 -2.18 9.19
CA LYS A 276 -2.19 -0.92 8.49
C LYS A 276 -0.93 -0.39 7.81
N THR A 277 0.19 -0.36 8.54
CA THR A 277 1.44 0.22 8.04
C THR A 277 2.03 -0.61 6.89
N LEU A 278 1.99 -1.95 6.96
CA LEU A 278 2.44 -2.82 5.87
C LEU A 278 1.58 -2.67 4.62
N ASN A 279 0.25 -2.53 4.77
CA ASN A 279 -0.63 -2.23 3.65
C ASN A 279 -0.31 -0.87 3.00
N GLU A 280 -0.05 0.17 3.79
CA GLU A 280 0.33 1.50 3.28
C GLU A 280 1.70 1.51 2.59
N LEU A 281 2.62 0.67 3.04
CA LEU A 281 3.92 0.45 2.40
C LEU A 281 3.84 -0.47 1.17
N HIS A 282 2.67 -1.03 0.87
CA HIS A 282 2.45 -2.00 -0.21
C HIS A 282 3.38 -3.22 -0.12
N ASN A 283 3.76 -3.62 1.08
CA ASN A 283 4.67 -4.74 1.35
C ASN A 283 4.02 -5.79 2.27
N PRO A 284 2.86 -6.37 1.86
CA PRO A 284 2.18 -7.37 2.64
C PRO A 284 2.97 -8.70 2.64
N SER A 285 2.70 -9.50 3.65
CA SER A 285 3.25 -10.84 3.82
C SER A 285 2.17 -11.82 4.28
N ASP A 286 2.42 -13.12 4.16
CA ASP A 286 1.53 -14.15 4.69
C ASP A 286 1.35 -14.03 6.20
N HIS A 287 2.37 -13.50 6.89
CA HIS A 287 2.29 -13.20 8.31
C HIS A 287 1.20 -12.16 8.62
N GLU A 288 1.06 -11.13 7.79
CA GLU A 288 0.02 -10.11 7.94
C GLU A 288 -1.39 -10.69 7.78
N ILE A 289 -1.56 -11.59 6.81
CA ILE A 289 -2.84 -12.30 6.64
C ILE A 289 -3.16 -13.14 7.88
N SER A 290 -2.19 -13.85 8.43
CA SER A 290 -2.37 -14.63 9.65
C SER A 290 -2.70 -13.78 10.88
N LEU A 291 -2.15 -12.56 10.98
CA LEU A 291 -2.53 -11.59 12.00
C LEU A 291 -3.99 -11.10 11.80
N CYS A 292 -4.39 -10.81 10.56
CA CYS A 292 -5.78 -10.46 10.24
C CYS A 292 -6.74 -11.60 10.64
N ASP A 293 -6.42 -12.84 10.28
CA ASP A 293 -7.24 -14.01 10.61
C ASP A 293 -7.36 -14.24 12.12
N ARG A 294 -6.28 -14.01 12.86
CA ARG A 294 -6.28 -14.04 14.33
C ARG A 294 -7.21 -12.98 14.92
N LEU A 295 -7.08 -11.73 14.46
CA LEU A 295 -7.88 -10.60 14.97
C LEU A 295 -9.36 -10.69 14.55
N LEU A 296 -9.67 -11.33 13.43
CA LEU A 296 -11.03 -11.65 13.01
C LEU A 296 -11.59 -12.90 13.71
N GLY A 297 -10.82 -13.54 14.57
CA GLY A 297 -11.27 -14.67 15.37
C GLY A 297 -12.36 -14.31 16.38
N PRO A 298 -13.14 -15.32 16.88
CA PRO A 298 -14.29 -15.11 17.77
C PRO A 298 -13.93 -14.45 19.11
N ASP A 299 -12.66 -14.53 19.51
CA ASP A 299 -12.18 -13.97 20.76
C ASP A 299 -11.84 -12.48 20.67
N PHE A 300 -11.62 -11.95 19.47
CA PHE A 300 -11.24 -10.57 19.22
C PHE A 300 -12.37 -9.77 18.55
N PHE A 301 -12.27 -9.51 17.24
CA PHE A 301 -13.13 -8.60 16.49
C PHE A 301 -13.77 -9.29 15.27
N PRO A 302 -14.61 -10.31 15.44
CA PRO A 302 -15.07 -11.20 14.36
C PRO A 302 -15.84 -10.49 13.24
N ASN A 303 -16.47 -9.37 13.52
CA ASN A 303 -17.30 -8.61 12.55
C ASN A 303 -16.71 -7.24 12.22
N SER A 304 -15.40 -7.05 12.38
CA SER A 304 -14.77 -5.78 12.06
C SER A 304 -14.65 -5.60 10.55
N LEU A 305 -15.49 -4.75 9.97
CA LEU A 305 -15.45 -4.41 8.55
C LEU A 305 -14.10 -3.80 8.17
N TRP A 306 -13.56 -2.95 9.04
CA TRP A 306 -12.25 -2.34 8.83
C TRP A 306 -11.12 -3.39 8.73
N LEU A 307 -11.08 -4.39 9.64
CA LEU A 307 -10.08 -5.48 9.57
C LEU A 307 -10.29 -6.37 8.34
N MET A 308 -11.54 -6.63 7.97
CA MET A 308 -11.87 -7.37 6.75
C MET A 308 -11.39 -6.63 5.51
N SER A 309 -11.53 -5.30 5.47
CA SER A 309 -11.02 -4.44 4.40
C SER A 309 -9.50 -4.48 4.33
N MET A 310 -8.80 -4.32 5.46
CA MET A 310 -7.34 -4.43 5.51
C MET A 310 -6.84 -5.80 5.03
N ARG A 311 -7.51 -6.88 5.40
CA ARG A 311 -7.21 -8.22 4.89
C ARG A 311 -7.39 -8.32 3.37
N ALA A 312 -8.48 -7.76 2.85
CA ALA A 312 -8.73 -7.73 1.41
C ALA A 312 -7.68 -6.91 0.65
N CYS A 313 -7.22 -5.78 1.22
CA CYS A 313 -6.14 -4.97 0.68
C CYS A 313 -4.80 -5.75 0.66
N ALA A 314 -4.48 -6.49 1.73
CA ALA A 314 -3.29 -7.33 1.78
C ALA A 314 -3.32 -8.41 0.68
N LEU A 315 -4.45 -9.11 0.53
CA LEU A 315 -4.64 -10.10 -0.53
C LEU A 315 -4.54 -9.49 -1.94
N TYR A 316 -5.07 -8.29 -2.14
CA TYR A 316 -4.93 -7.54 -3.39
C TYR A 316 -3.47 -7.25 -3.73
N HIS A 317 -2.67 -6.83 -2.74
CA HIS A 317 -1.24 -6.58 -2.92
C HIS A 317 -0.40 -7.85 -3.12
N LEU A 318 -0.88 -9.00 -2.63
CA LEU A 318 -0.30 -10.33 -2.90
C LEU A 318 -0.79 -10.94 -4.23
N HIS A 319 -1.62 -10.22 -4.97
CA HIS A 319 -2.21 -10.67 -6.24
C HIS A 319 -3.19 -11.85 -6.12
N ASP A 320 -3.68 -12.19 -4.92
CA ASP A 320 -4.77 -13.15 -4.74
C ASP A 320 -6.13 -12.44 -4.88
N TYR A 321 -6.45 -12.09 -6.12
CA TYR A 321 -7.67 -11.34 -6.44
C TYR A 321 -8.94 -12.14 -6.12
N GLY A 322 -8.89 -13.47 -6.22
CA GLY A 322 -10.05 -14.33 -5.96
C GLY A 322 -10.46 -14.37 -4.49
N GLN A 323 -9.50 -14.40 -3.56
CA GLN A 323 -9.80 -14.33 -2.14
C GLN A 323 -10.17 -12.89 -1.72
N ALA A 324 -9.50 -11.88 -2.29
CA ALA A 324 -9.80 -10.48 -2.04
C ALA A 324 -11.25 -10.14 -2.45
N GLU A 325 -11.70 -10.55 -3.64
CA GLU A 325 -13.07 -10.38 -4.11
C GLU A 325 -14.09 -10.99 -3.13
N ARG A 326 -13.90 -12.25 -2.75
CA ARG A 326 -14.77 -12.94 -1.77
C ARG A 326 -14.83 -12.21 -0.43
N GLN A 327 -13.74 -11.57 -0.01
CA GLN A 327 -13.70 -10.80 1.22
C GLN A 327 -14.53 -9.52 1.10
N PHE A 328 -14.45 -8.78 -0.02
CA PHE A 328 -15.30 -7.61 -0.27
C PHE A 328 -16.78 -7.98 -0.41
N GLU A 329 -17.11 -9.12 -1.03
CA GLU A 329 -18.48 -9.62 -1.06
C GLU A 329 -19.05 -9.87 0.33
N LYS A 330 -18.24 -10.41 1.26
CA LYS A 330 -18.64 -10.57 2.67
C LYS A 330 -18.86 -9.22 3.36
N ILE A 331 -18.00 -8.23 3.12
CA ILE A 331 -18.14 -6.87 3.67
C ILE A 331 -19.46 -6.28 3.22
N LEU A 332 -19.75 -6.32 1.90
CA LEU A 332 -20.99 -5.77 1.34
C LEU A 332 -22.24 -6.56 1.74
N ALA A 333 -22.11 -7.84 2.07
CA ALA A 333 -23.21 -8.63 2.64
C ALA A 333 -23.55 -8.22 4.08
N LEU A 334 -22.55 -7.76 4.86
CA LEU A 334 -22.74 -7.25 6.22
C LEU A 334 -23.22 -5.80 6.23
N ASP A 335 -22.61 -4.97 5.39
CA ASP A 335 -22.98 -3.56 5.20
C ASP A 335 -23.01 -3.18 3.71
N PRO A 336 -24.19 -3.17 3.06
CA PRO A 336 -24.34 -2.82 1.65
C PRO A 336 -23.91 -1.37 1.31
N ASN A 337 -23.79 -0.51 2.31
CA ASN A 337 -23.46 0.91 2.14
C ASN A 337 -21.99 1.21 2.52
N HIS A 338 -21.17 0.18 2.72
CA HIS A 338 -19.76 0.34 3.07
C HIS A 338 -18.98 0.93 1.90
N ILE A 339 -18.45 2.14 2.07
CA ILE A 339 -17.75 2.89 1.02
C ILE A 339 -16.23 2.78 1.16
N ASP A 340 -15.73 2.56 2.37
CA ASP A 340 -14.29 2.52 2.64
C ASP A 340 -13.65 1.41 1.78
N ASP A 341 -12.54 1.74 1.06
CA ASP A 341 -11.79 0.86 0.15
C ASP A 341 -12.58 0.27 -1.04
N ILE A 342 -13.75 0.85 -1.41
CA ILE A 342 -14.54 0.39 -2.57
C ILE A 342 -13.80 0.60 -3.90
N ASP A 343 -12.91 1.56 -3.97
CA ASP A 343 -12.02 1.78 -5.12
C ASP A 343 -11.04 0.62 -5.30
N ILE A 344 -10.52 0.04 -4.21
CA ILE A 344 -9.67 -1.17 -4.27
C ILE A 344 -10.49 -2.35 -4.77
N TYR A 345 -11.72 -2.51 -4.29
CA TYR A 345 -12.61 -3.55 -4.84
C TYR A 345 -12.86 -3.36 -6.34
N SER A 346 -13.07 -2.12 -6.78
CA SER A 346 -13.23 -1.81 -8.20
C SER A 346 -11.97 -2.13 -9.02
N ASN A 347 -10.76 -1.93 -8.46
CA ASN A 347 -9.51 -2.31 -9.10
C ASN A 347 -9.37 -3.84 -9.23
N ILE A 348 -9.81 -4.61 -8.23
CA ILE A 348 -9.85 -6.08 -8.30
C ILE A 348 -10.74 -6.54 -9.44
N LEU A 349 -11.99 -6.03 -9.52
CA LEU A 349 -12.94 -6.36 -10.57
C LEU A 349 -12.44 -5.95 -11.96
N TYR A 350 -11.71 -4.82 -12.04
CA TYR A 350 -11.07 -4.35 -13.27
C TYR A 350 -10.00 -5.34 -13.76
N VAL A 351 -9.09 -5.77 -12.87
CA VAL A 351 -8.02 -6.72 -13.23
C VAL A 351 -8.58 -8.08 -13.64
N GLN A 352 -9.70 -8.51 -13.05
CA GLN A 352 -10.37 -9.75 -13.40
C GLN A 352 -11.27 -9.66 -14.66
N ASP A 353 -11.35 -8.49 -15.31
CA ASP A 353 -12.30 -8.19 -16.43
C ASP A 353 -13.77 -8.50 -16.09
N ASN A 354 -14.16 -8.35 -14.82
CA ASN A 354 -15.52 -8.65 -14.37
C ASN A 354 -16.48 -7.48 -14.62
N ARG A 355 -16.84 -7.29 -15.89
CA ARG A 355 -17.65 -6.14 -16.37
C ARG A 355 -19.02 -6.05 -15.73
N LEU A 356 -19.67 -7.21 -15.50
CA LEU A 356 -21.03 -7.26 -14.97
C LEU A 356 -21.07 -6.81 -13.50
N LYS A 357 -20.18 -7.36 -12.65
CA LYS A 357 -20.12 -6.98 -11.23
C LYS A 357 -19.70 -5.53 -11.08
N LEU A 358 -18.69 -5.09 -11.83
CA LEU A 358 -18.23 -3.70 -11.78
C LEU A 358 -19.33 -2.72 -12.22
N SER A 359 -20.07 -3.05 -13.27
CA SER A 359 -21.20 -2.21 -13.72
C SER A 359 -22.30 -2.12 -12.68
N LYS A 360 -22.69 -3.25 -12.08
CA LYS A 360 -23.70 -3.29 -11.02
C LYS A 360 -23.27 -2.43 -9.84
N LEU A 361 -22.05 -2.64 -9.35
CA LEU A 361 -21.47 -1.92 -8.22
C LEU A 361 -21.44 -0.40 -8.49
N ALA A 362 -20.98 0.01 -9.69
CA ALA A 362 -20.92 1.41 -10.07
C ALA A 362 -22.29 2.09 -10.07
N HIS A 363 -23.35 1.42 -10.53
CA HIS A 363 -24.70 1.97 -10.54
C HIS A 363 -25.30 2.06 -9.13
N GLU A 364 -25.09 1.05 -8.29
CA GLU A 364 -25.57 1.03 -6.91
C GLU A 364 -24.94 2.18 -6.09
N PHE A 365 -23.61 2.32 -6.14
CA PHE A 365 -22.91 3.35 -5.38
C PHE A 365 -23.10 4.77 -5.95
N LEU A 366 -23.29 4.92 -7.27
CA LEU A 366 -23.64 6.21 -7.86
C LEU A 366 -24.98 6.73 -7.33
N ALA A 367 -25.93 5.85 -7.05
CA ALA A 367 -27.21 6.22 -6.48
C ALA A 367 -27.11 6.62 -5.00
N LEU A 368 -26.12 6.07 -4.27
CA LEU A 368 -25.89 6.39 -2.86
C LEU A 368 -25.25 7.77 -2.66
N ASP A 369 -24.08 7.99 -3.26
CA ASP A 369 -23.34 9.24 -3.11
C ASP A 369 -22.35 9.45 -4.27
N LYS A 370 -22.62 10.45 -5.10
CA LYS A 370 -21.77 10.78 -6.27
C LYS A 370 -20.60 11.72 -5.94
N ASP A 371 -20.56 12.27 -4.73
CA ASP A 371 -19.60 13.31 -4.33
C ASP A 371 -18.52 12.76 -3.38
N ARG A 372 -18.22 11.46 -3.51
CA ARG A 372 -17.12 10.78 -2.84
C ARG A 372 -16.01 10.43 -3.83
N PRO A 373 -14.72 10.66 -3.48
CA PRO A 373 -13.61 10.32 -4.35
C PRO A 373 -13.50 8.82 -4.65
N GLU A 374 -13.80 7.96 -3.67
CA GLU A 374 -13.79 6.49 -3.81
C GLU A 374 -14.80 6.05 -4.87
N ILE A 375 -16.03 6.60 -4.82
CA ILE A 375 -17.07 6.28 -5.79
C ILE A 375 -16.75 6.84 -7.17
N CYS A 376 -16.16 8.03 -7.23
CA CYS A 376 -15.69 8.56 -8.52
C CYS A 376 -14.63 7.65 -9.15
N CYS A 377 -13.72 7.06 -8.37
CA CYS A 377 -12.74 6.08 -8.86
C CYS A 377 -13.41 4.79 -9.32
N LEU A 378 -14.37 4.25 -8.58
CA LEU A 378 -15.17 3.10 -8.98
C LEU A 378 -15.85 3.33 -10.35
N ILE A 379 -16.48 4.50 -10.54
CA ILE A 379 -17.16 4.84 -11.80
C ILE A 379 -16.12 5.05 -12.91
N GLY A 380 -14.98 5.64 -12.60
CA GLY A 380 -13.85 5.79 -13.53
C GLY A 380 -13.40 4.43 -14.05
N ASN A 381 -13.16 3.46 -13.17
CA ASN A 381 -12.79 2.08 -13.53
C ASN A 381 -13.87 1.38 -14.36
N HIS A 382 -15.16 1.63 -14.07
CA HIS A 382 -16.25 1.10 -14.89
C HIS A 382 -16.19 1.61 -16.33
N TYR A 383 -15.94 2.92 -16.55
CA TYR A 383 -15.81 3.47 -17.89
C TYR A 383 -14.50 3.05 -18.58
N SER A 384 -13.39 2.93 -17.83
CA SER A 384 -12.11 2.45 -18.32
C SER A 384 -12.23 1.03 -18.89
N LEU A 385 -12.88 0.11 -18.16
CA LEU A 385 -13.09 -1.27 -18.61
C LEU A 385 -13.97 -1.38 -19.87
N ARG A 386 -14.72 -0.31 -20.19
CA ARG A 386 -15.50 -0.18 -21.45
C ARG A 386 -14.72 0.51 -22.56
N ALA A 387 -13.43 0.82 -22.35
CA ALA A 387 -12.59 1.62 -23.24
C ALA A 387 -13.13 3.05 -23.51
N GLU A 388 -13.95 3.57 -22.57
CA GLU A 388 -14.48 4.95 -22.62
C GLU A 388 -13.54 5.89 -21.83
N HIS A 389 -12.26 5.96 -22.25
CA HIS A 389 -11.16 6.61 -21.52
C HIS A 389 -11.42 8.09 -21.17
N GLU A 390 -12.05 8.85 -22.07
CA GLU A 390 -12.37 10.26 -21.81
C GLU A 390 -13.35 10.43 -20.63
N LYS A 391 -14.34 9.52 -20.52
CA LYS A 391 -15.28 9.55 -19.40
C LYS A 391 -14.59 9.10 -18.11
N ALA A 392 -13.75 8.08 -18.17
CA ALA A 392 -12.94 7.63 -17.03
C ALA A 392 -12.09 8.78 -16.48
N VAL A 393 -11.34 9.48 -17.32
CA VAL A 393 -10.55 10.66 -16.94
C VAL A 393 -11.41 11.75 -16.30
N LYS A 394 -12.64 11.97 -16.80
CA LYS A 394 -13.55 12.97 -16.22
C LYS A 394 -13.92 12.65 -14.77
N TYR A 395 -14.18 11.36 -14.46
CA TYR A 395 -14.52 10.93 -13.10
C TYR A 395 -13.28 10.91 -12.20
N PHE A 396 -12.13 10.45 -12.65
CA PHE A 396 -10.88 10.54 -11.88
C PHE A 396 -10.50 12.00 -11.58
N ARG A 397 -10.67 12.90 -12.56
CA ARG A 397 -10.50 14.34 -12.33
C ARG A 397 -11.50 14.88 -11.29
N ARG A 398 -12.75 14.39 -11.32
CA ARG A 398 -13.73 14.77 -10.29
C ARG A 398 -13.28 14.29 -8.91
N ALA A 399 -12.75 13.06 -8.78
CA ALA A 399 -12.19 12.55 -7.54
C ALA A 399 -11.05 13.45 -7.02
N THR A 400 -10.12 13.88 -7.88
CA THR A 400 -9.03 14.80 -7.50
C THR A 400 -9.49 16.22 -7.18
N GLN A 401 -10.66 16.65 -7.65
CA GLN A 401 -11.27 17.92 -7.26
C GLN A 401 -11.95 17.84 -5.88
N LEU A 402 -12.53 16.69 -5.54
CA LEU A 402 -13.13 16.44 -4.23
C LEU A 402 -12.06 16.28 -3.15
N ASP A 403 -11.03 15.51 -3.45
CA ASP A 403 -9.85 15.34 -2.60
C ASP A 403 -8.58 15.29 -3.44
N ARG A 404 -7.78 16.35 -3.36
CA ARG A 404 -6.51 16.45 -4.10
C ARG A 404 -5.42 15.52 -3.56
N THR A 405 -5.59 15.04 -2.34
CA THR A 405 -4.65 14.10 -1.71
C THR A 405 -5.01 12.64 -2.01
N TYR A 406 -6.09 12.41 -2.76
CA TYR A 406 -6.56 11.07 -3.11
C TYR A 406 -5.66 10.44 -4.17
N LEU A 407 -4.69 9.66 -3.70
CA LEU A 407 -3.61 9.08 -4.50
C LEU A 407 -4.11 8.21 -5.66
N SER A 408 -5.07 7.31 -5.38
CA SER A 408 -5.61 6.37 -6.38
C SER A 408 -6.13 7.10 -7.61
N ALA A 409 -6.83 8.24 -7.44
CA ALA A 409 -7.38 8.99 -8.56
C ALA A 409 -6.28 9.56 -9.49
N TRP A 410 -5.18 10.07 -8.94
CA TRP A 410 -4.07 10.58 -9.73
C TRP A 410 -3.37 9.46 -10.51
N THR A 411 -3.15 8.32 -9.86
CA THR A 411 -2.50 7.16 -10.49
C THR A 411 -3.35 6.58 -11.60
N LEU A 412 -4.65 6.35 -11.34
CA LEU A 412 -5.59 5.83 -12.34
C LEU A 412 -5.78 6.80 -13.52
N MET A 413 -5.86 8.09 -13.25
CA MET A 413 -5.92 9.10 -14.31
C MET A 413 -4.66 9.09 -15.18
N GLY A 414 -3.49 8.85 -14.59
CA GLY A 414 -2.23 8.67 -15.31
C GLY A 414 -2.28 7.45 -16.24
N HIS A 415 -2.81 6.33 -15.79
CA HIS A 415 -2.99 5.11 -16.60
C HIS A 415 -3.89 5.38 -17.81
N GLU A 416 -5.03 6.07 -17.60
CA GLU A 416 -5.92 6.40 -18.71
C GLU A 416 -5.24 7.30 -19.77
N TYR A 417 -4.44 8.26 -19.34
CA TYR A 417 -3.68 9.09 -20.29
C TYR A 417 -2.61 8.31 -21.05
N VAL A 418 -2.01 7.27 -20.43
CA VAL A 418 -1.09 6.35 -21.11
C VAL A 418 -1.83 5.57 -22.20
N GLU A 419 -3.00 5.00 -21.90
CA GLU A 419 -3.84 4.28 -22.87
C GLU A 419 -4.29 5.20 -24.03
N MET A 420 -4.60 6.45 -23.72
CA MET A 420 -4.91 7.49 -24.73
C MET A 420 -3.67 7.99 -25.48
N LYS A 421 -2.48 7.48 -25.19
CA LYS A 421 -1.18 7.94 -25.75
C LYS A 421 -0.88 9.43 -25.50
N ASN A 422 -1.48 10.01 -24.47
CA ASN A 422 -1.22 11.38 -24.05
C ASN A 422 -0.16 11.42 -22.95
N SER A 423 1.11 11.19 -23.34
CA SER A 423 2.23 11.06 -22.40
C SER A 423 2.46 12.32 -21.56
N HIS A 424 2.21 13.51 -22.08
CA HIS A 424 2.39 14.74 -21.31
C HIS A 424 1.41 14.87 -20.16
N ALA A 425 0.13 14.57 -20.40
CA ALA A 425 -0.89 14.58 -19.35
C ALA A 425 -0.66 13.45 -18.34
N ALA A 426 -0.20 12.28 -18.80
CA ALA A 426 0.18 11.16 -17.94
C ALA A 426 1.32 11.55 -16.98
N ILE A 427 2.39 12.17 -17.48
CA ILE A 427 3.51 12.65 -16.67
C ILE A 427 3.03 13.63 -15.60
N GLU A 428 2.15 14.56 -15.94
CA GLU A 428 1.63 15.52 -14.97
C GLU A 428 0.80 14.81 -13.88
N ALA A 429 -0.10 13.90 -14.24
CA ALA A 429 -0.91 13.14 -13.30
C ALA A 429 -0.04 12.29 -12.34
N TYR A 430 0.94 11.56 -12.86
CA TYR A 430 1.84 10.75 -12.03
C TYR A 430 2.77 11.61 -11.17
N ARG A 431 3.22 12.76 -11.63
CA ARG A 431 3.98 13.72 -10.80
C ARG A 431 3.16 14.17 -9.60
N ARG A 432 1.88 14.51 -9.81
CA ARG A 432 0.97 14.83 -8.71
C ARG A 432 0.78 13.64 -7.76
N ALA A 433 0.67 12.42 -8.28
CA ALA A 433 0.62 11.22 -7.46
C ALA A 433 1.88 11.07 -6.58
N VAL A 434 3.07 11.28 -7.14
CA VAL A 434 4.35 11.25 -6.39
C VAL A 434 4.43 12.39 -5.36
N ASP A 435 3.91 13.58 -5.68
CA ASP A 435 3.86 14.69 -4.72
C ASP A 435 2.96 14.36 -3.51
N VAL A 436 1.85 13.64 -3.74
CA VAL A 436 0.97 13.16 -2.68
C VAL A 436 1.65 12.08 -1.84
N ASN A 437 2.18 11.03 -2.47
CA ASN A 437 2.87 9.95 -1.76
C ASN A 437 4.10 9.47 -2.53
N ARG A 438 5.28 9.80 -2.03
CA ARG A 438 6.57 9.37 -2.61
C ARG A 438 6.91 7.91 -2.36
N LYS A 439 6.17 7.22 -1.47
CA LYS A 439 6.37 5.80 -1.15
C LYS A 439 5.59 4.88 -2.09
N ASP A 440 4.66 5.41 -2.90
CA ASP A 440 3.91 4.60 -3.86
C ASP A 440 4.76 4.32 -5.11
N TYR A 441 5.24 3.07 -5.23
CA TYR A 441 6.02 2.62 -6.38
C TYR A 441 5.26 2.70 -7.71
N ARG A 442 3.91 2.60 -7.68
CA ARG A 442 3.07 2.61 -8.89
C ARG A 442 3.14 3.93 -9.63
N ALA A 443 3.15 5.04 -8.89
CA ALA A 443 3.29 6.37 -9.48
C ALA A 443 4.68 6.56 -10.12
N TRP A 444 5.74 6.07 -9.49
CA TRP A 444 7.09 6.08 -10.06
C TRP A 444 7.22 5.19 -11.30
N TYR A 445 6.61 4.01 -11.26
CA TYR A 445 6.55 3.09 -12.39
C TYR A 445 5.80 3.72 -13.57
N GLY A 446 4.63 4.32 -13.31
CA GLY A 446 3.85 5.02 -14.33
C GLY A 446 4.59 6.20 -14.98
N LEU A 447 5.37 6.96 -14.18
CA LEU A 447 6.28 7.98 -14.74
C LEU A 447 7.30 7.34 -15.71
N GLY A 448 7.91 6.22 -15.31
CA GLY A 448 8.81 5.46 -16.18
C GLY A 448 8.15 5.10 -17.51
N GLN A 449 6.95 4.52 -17.46
CA GLN A 449 6.19 4.15 -18.67
C GLN A 449 5.85 5.37 -19.55
N ALA A 450 5.42 6.47 -18.93
CA ALA A 450 5.07 7.67 -19.69
C ALA A 450 6.29 8.29 -20.42
N TYR A 451 7.49 8.23 -19.83
CA TYR A 451 8.73 8.65 -20.49
C TYR A 451 9.22 7.63 -21.53
N GLU A 452 8.97 6.34 -21.32
CA GLU A 452 9.26 5.29 -22.31
C GLU A 452 8.44 5.49 -23.58
N LEU A 453 7.16 5.84 -23.50
CA LEU A 453 6.32 6.20 -24.64
C LEU A 453 6.85 7.41 -25.43
N LEU A 454 7.62 8.28 -24.79
CA LEU A 454 8.32 9.39 -25.45
C LEU A 454 9.70 8.99 -25.96
N SER A 455 10.09 7.71 -25.88
CA SER A 455 11.43 7.20 -26.20
C SER A 455 12.56 7.88 -25.41
N MET A 456 12.24 8.41 -24.23
CA MET A 456 13.20 9.09 -23.35
C MET A 456 13.75 8.11 -22.29
N HIS A 457 14.43 7.06 -22.75
CA HIS A 457 14.84 5.91 -21.93
C HIS A 457 15.71 6.26 -20.72
N HIS A 458 16.54 7.29 -20.78
CA HIS A 458 17.34 7.74 -19.64
C HIS A 458 16.47 8.30 -18.50
N TYR A 459 15.41 9.04 -18.81
CA TYR A 459 14.46 9.52 -17.81
C TYR A 459 13.61 8.37 -17.28
N SER A 460 13.13 7.50 -18.18
CA SER A 460 12.39 6.30 -17.81
C SER A 460 13.18 5.44 -16.81
N LEU A 461 14.47 5.18 -17.10
CA LEU A 461 15.37 4.43 -16.25
C LEU A 461 15.48 5.03 -14.84
N HIS A 462 15.62 6.37 -14.72
CA HIS A 462 15.67 7.04 -13.41
C HIS A 462 14.41 6.75 -12.57
N TYR A 463 13.25 6.81 -13.18
CA TYR A 463 11.98 6.58 -12.47
C TYR A 463 11.77 5.10 -12.13
N TYR A 464 12.14 4.17 -13.02
CA TYR A 464 12.11 2.74 -12.73
C TYR A 464 13.07 2.36 -11.60
N GLN A 465 14.26 2.95 -11.54
CA GLN A 465 15.18 2.76 -10.42
C GLN A 465 14.58 3.20 -9.09
N ARG A 466 13.83 4.31 -9.08
CA ARG A 466 13.11 4.75 -7.87
C ARG A 466 12.01 3.77 -7.48
N ALA A 467 11.23 3.28 -8.44
CA ALA A 467 10.20 2.27 -8.18
C ALA A 467 10.81 0.96 -7.64
N THR A 468 11.90 0.49 -8.25
CA THR A 468 12.62 -0.73 -7.83
C THR A 468 13.23 -0.59 -6.43
N ALA A 469 13.73 0.60 -6.07
CA ALA A 469 14.25 0.85 -4.72
C ALA A 469 13.15 0.76 -3.65
N LEU A 470 11.89 1.10 -3.99
CA LEU A 470 10.75 0.96 -3.09
C LEU A 470 10.25 -0.49 -3.01
N ARG A 471 10.37 -1.25 -4.09
CA ARG A 471 9.90 -2.62 -4.20
C ARG A 471 10.92 -3.53 -4.89
N PRO A 472 11.98 -3.95 -4.17
CA PRO A 472 13.10 -4.69 -4.76
C PRO A 472 12.75 -6.12 -5.20
N TYR A 473 11.63 -6.67 -4.75
CA TYR A 473 11.19 -8.02 -5.10
C TYR A 473 10.05 -8.06 -6.14
N ASP A 474 9.75 -6.95 -6.83
CA ASP A 474 8.76 -6.95 -7.92
C ASP A 474 9.45 -7.25 -9.26
N VAL A 475 9.09 -8.37 -9.86
CA VAL A 475 9.62 -8.87 -11.14
C VAL A 475 9.45 -7.86 -12.27
N ARG A 476 8.27 -7.22 -12.34
CA ARG A 476 7.91 -6.28 -13.43
C ARG A 476 8.80 -5.06 -13.44
N LEU A 477 9.20 -4.57 -12.26
CA LEU A 477 10.06 -3.39 -12.13
C LEU A 477 11.47 -3.67 -12.66
N TRP A 478 12.03 -4.83 -12.32
CA TRP A 478 13.34 -5.25 -12.84
C TRP A 478 13.30 -5.53 -14.33
N GLN A 479 12.20 -6.12 -14.84
CA GLN A 479 12.02 -6.33 -16.28
C GLN A 479 11.97 -5.00 -17.05
N ALA A 480 11.18 -4.04 -16.58
CA ALA A 480 11.07 -2.71 -17.21
C ALA A 480 12.41 -1.97 -17.20
N GLN A 481 13.14 -2.04 -16.06
CA GLN A 481 14.47 -1.46 -15.96
C GLN A 481 15.47 -2.13 -16.93
N GLY A 482 15.42 -3.46 -17.06
CA GLY A 482 16.24 -4.23 -18.01
C GLY A 482 15.94 -3.85 -19.45
N MET A 483 14.68 -3.69 -19.83
CA MET A 483 14.27 -3.24 -21.16
C MET A 483 14.84 -1.84 -21.48
N CYS A 484 14.75 -0.91 -20.52
CA CYS A 484 15.34 0.42 -20.71
C CYS A 484 16.86 0.37 -20.91
N TYR A 485 17.57 -0.52 -20.19
CA TYR A 485 19.02 -0.70 -20.40
C TYR A 485 19.33 -1.31 -21.77
N GLU A 486 18.50 -2.24 -22.29
CA GLU A 486 18.65 -2.75 -23.65
C GLU A 486 18.52 -1.62 -24.68
N GLU A 487 17.50 -0.77 -24.58
CA GLU A 487 17.26 0.35 -25.51
C GLU A 487 18.37 1.42 -25.45
N ILE A 488 18.99 1.60 -24.28
CA ILE A 488 20.13 2.51 -24.12
C ILE A 488 21.42 1.88 -24.67
N GLY A 489 21.46 0.55 -24.90
CA GLY A 489 22.64 -0.21 -25.35
C GLY A 489 23.56 -0.67 -24.20
N ARG A 490 23.11 -0.57 -22.94
CA ARG A 490 23.87 -1.03 -21.75
C ARG A 490 23.51 -2.47 -21.42
N VAL A 491 24.03 -3.38 -22.23
CA VAL A 491 23.60 -4.79 -22.25
C VAL A 491 23.96 -5.54 -20.95
N GLN A 492 25.10 -5.25 -20.33
CA GLN A 492 25.52 -5.93 -19.10
C GLN A 492 24.60 -5.60 -17.93
N GLU A 493 24.20 -4.35 -17.79
CA GLU A 493 23.27 -3.91 -16.77
C GLU A 493 21.85 -4.46 -17.02
N ALA A 494 21.46 -4.63 -18.29
CA ALA A 494 20.21 -5.28 -18.65
C ALA A 494 20.21 -6.75 -18.16
N ILE A 495 21.31 -7.50 -18.41
CA ILE A 495 21.47 -8.88 -17.92
C ILE A 495 21.34 -8.94 -16.40
N GLU A 496 22.00 -8.02 -15.68
CA GLU A 496 21.93 -7.98 -14.22
C GLU A 496 20.51 -7.73 -13.72
N CYS A 497 19.77 -6.80 -14.34
CA CYS A 497 18.37 -6.56 -14.02
C CYS A 497 17.51 -7.79 -14.25
N TYR A 498 17.65 -8.49 -15.37
CA TYR A 498 16.89 -9.71 -15.63
C TYR A 498 17.27 -10.86 -14.69
N LYS A 499 18.56 -11.02 -14.33
CA LYS A 499 18.97 -11.98 -13.31
C LYS A 499 18.35 -11.68 -11.95
N ARG A 500 18.28 -10.42 -11.55
CA ARG A 500 17.59 -10.00 -10.32
C ARG A 500 16.09 -10.24 -10.40
N ALA A 501 15.48 -10.08 -11.58
CA ALA A 501 14.08 -10.38 -11.80
C ALA A 501 13.76 -11.86 -11.62
N LEU A 502 14.68 -12.78 -11.92
CA LEU A 502 14.50 -14.22 -11.73
C LEU A 502 14.45 -14.66 -10.25
N ILE A 503 14.99 -13.87 -9.32
CA ILE A 503 15.03 -14.24 -7.89
C ILE A 503 13.61 -14.34 -7.30
N PRO A 504 12.74 -13.33 -7.46
CA PRO A 504 11.36 -13.37 -6.98
C PRO A 504 10.37 -13.91 -8.03
N ALA A 505 10.83 -14.26 -9.26
CA ALA A 505 9.95 -14.72 -10.32
C ALA A 505 9.34 -16.09 -10.01
N ASP A 506 8.13 -16.32 -10.53
CA ASP A 506 7.51 -17.62 -10.52
C ASP A 506 8.44 -18.63 -11.21
N PRO A 507 8.68 -19.82 -10.62
CA PRO A 507 9.43 -20.90 -11.28
C PRO A 507 8.94 -21.26 -12.68
N HIS A 508 7.66 -21.02 -12.98
CA HIS A 508 7.01 -21.27 -14.26
C HIS A 508 7.13 -20.12 -15.29
N GLU A 509 7.82 -19.02 -14.91
CA GLU A 509 8.05 -17.85 -15.78
C GLU A 509 9.15 -18.14 -16.81
N ILE A 510 8.80 -18.05 -18.10
CA ILE A 510 9.73 -18.34 -19.21
C ILE A 510 10.23 -17.07 -19.93
N THR A 511 9.48 -15.96 -19.84
CA THR A 511 9.77 -14.77 -20.67
C THR A 511 11.12 -14.12 -20.32
N ILE A 512 11.51 -14.11 -19.07
CA ILE A 512 12.81 -13.57 -18.62
C ILE A 512 13.95 -14.45 -19.14
N ASN A 513 13.80 -15.79 -19.05
CA ASN A 513 14.80 -16.73 -19.55
C ASN A 513 14.97 -16.60 -21.07
N LEU A 514 13.89 -16.42 -21.83
CA LEU A 514 13.95 -16.17 -23.27
C LEU A 514 14.65 -14.84 -23.60
N LYS A 515 14.42 -13.78 -22.83
CA LYS A 515 15.13 -12.50 -23.00
C LYS A 515 16.62 -12.64 -22.74
N LEU A 516 17.02 -13.31 -21.65
CA LEU A 516 18.43 -13.58 -21.35
C LEU A 516 19.09 -14.42 -22.42
N ALA A 517 18.44 -15.50 -22.88
CA ALA A 517 18.95 -16.34 -23.98
C ALA A 517 19.20 -15.51 -25.26
N ARG A 518 18.26 -14.61 -25.62
CA ARG A 518 18.41 -13.71 -26.76
C ARG A 518 19.58 -12.75 -26.62
N ILE A 519 19.75 -12.17 -25.43
CA ILE A 519 20.83 -11.21 -25.15
C ILE A 519 22.20 -11.92 -25.20
N TYR A 520 22.36 -13.05 -24.52
CA TYR A 520 23.61 -13.81 -24.53
C TYR A 520 23.99 -14.31 -25.93
N ARG A 521 23.00 -14.67 -26.74
CA ARG A 521 23.23 -14.98 -28.15
C ARG A 521 23.75 -13.79 -28.95
N SER A 522 23.21 -12.59 -28.69
CA SER A 522 23.71 -11.36 -29.36
C SER A 522 25.15 -11.00 -28.96
N LEU A 523 25.58 -11.41 -27.77
CA LEU A 523 26.95 -11.27 -27.27
C LEU A 523 27.91 -12.40 -27.74
N ASN A 524 27.41 -13.37 -28.52
CA ASN A 524 28.09 -14.61 -28.91
C ASN A 524 28.51 -15.52 -27.73
N GLU A 525 27.92 -15.34 -26.56
CA GLU A 525 28.04 -16.23 -25.41
C GLU A 525 27.05 -17.39 -25.52
N HIS A 526 27.33 -18.31 -26.45
CA HIS A 526 26.39 -19.37 -26.82
C HIS A 526 26.12 -20.38 -25.69
N SER A 527 27.11 -20.65 -24.82
CA SER A 527 26.96 -21.55 -23.67
C SER A 527 25.90 -21.07 -22.69
N GLU A 528 25.96 -19.77 -22.34
CA GLU A 528 24.96 -19.13 -21.45
C GLU A 528 23.58 -19.09 -22.11
N ALA A 529 23.52 -18.70 -23.39
CA ALA A 529 22.27 -18.68 -24.13
C ALA A 529 21.57 -20.05 -24.14
N VAL A 530 22.33 -21.13 -24.32
CA VAL A 530 21.81 -22.51 -24.30
C VAL A 530 21.35 -22.92 -22.90
N ALA A 531 22.06 -22.52 -21.85
CA ALA A 531 21.65 -22.82 -20.47
C ALA A 531 20.27 -22.25 -20.16
N TYR A 532 20.00 -20.98 -20.54
CA TYR A 532 18.67 -20.37 -20.36
C TYR A 532 17.61 -21.01 -21.27
N ASN A 533 17.93 -21.38 -22.52
CA ASN A 533 17.00 -22.10 -23.40
C ASN A 533 16.66 -23.49 -22.85
N ARG A 534 17.62 -24.22 -22.28
CA ARG A 534 17.33 -25.51 -21.61
C ARG A 534 16.36 -25.32 -20.44
N ARG A 535 16.58 -24.26 -19.63
CA ARG A 535 15.66 -23.94 -18.54
C ARG A 535 14.24 -23.69 -19.03
N VAL A 536 14.07 -22.98 -20.16
CA VAL A 536 12.75 -22.76 -20.79
C VAL A 536 12.13 -24.11 -21.18
N ILE A 537 12.89 -25.00 -21.80
CA ILE A 537 12.38 -26.33 -22.21
C ILE A 537 11.94 -27.14 -20.99
N GLU A 538 12.78 -27.20 -19.94
CA GLU A 538 12.45 -27.91 -18.69
C GLU A 538 11.14 -27.42 -18.07
N VAL A 539 10.97 -26.10 -17.96
CA VAL A 539 9.75 -25.49 -17.40
C VAL A 539 8.53 -25.80 -18.27
N CYS A 540 8.65 -25.64 -19.60
CA CYS A 540 7.52 -25.89 -20.50
C CYS A 540 7.12 -27.38 -20.51
N GLN A 541 8.08 -28.29 -20.41
CA GLN A 541 7.80 -29.72 -20.31
C GLN A 541 7.15 -30.09 -18.98
N ALA A 542 7.62 -29.52 -17.86
CA ALA A 542 7.02 -29.74 -16.56
C ALA A 542 5.56 -29.26 -16.51
N ASP A 543 5.28 -28.13 -17.15
CA ASP A 543 3.93 -27.56 -17.25
C ASP A 543 3.05 -28.21 -18.33
N SER A 544 3.58 -29.17 -19.10
CA SER A 544 2.88 -29.79 -20.24
C SER A 544 2.39 -28.75 -21.26
N ARG A 545 3.16 -27.68 -21.51
CA ARG A 545 2.82 -26.64 -22.48
C ARG A 545 2.96 -27.17 -23.92
N PRO A 546 2.23 -26.59 -24.89
CA PRO A 546 2.33 -27.01 -26.28
C PRO A 546 3.75 -26.75 -26.83
N VAL A 547 4.27 -27.65 -27.65
CA VAL A 547 5.64 -27.60 -28.22
C VAL A 547 5.91 -26.29 -28.98
N GLN A 548 4.87 -25.67 -29.52
CA GLN A 548 4.94 -24.38 -30.23
C GLN A 548 5.58 -23.27 -29.40
N ASP A 549 5.36 -23.26 -28.07
CA ASP A 549 5.84 -22.20 -27.19
C ASP A 549 7.36 -22.24 -26.97
N TYR A 550 7.97 -23.43 -27.08
CA TYR A 550 9.41 -23.63 -26.85
C TYR A 550 10.18 -24.27 -28.01
N ALA A 551 9.52 -24.41 -29.17
CA ALA A 551 10.15 -25.00 -30.37
C ALA A 551 11.44 -24.29 -30.76
N LYS A 552 11.48 -22.95 -30.70
CA LYS A 552 12.68 -22.15 -31.00
C LYS A 552 13.82 -22.43 -30.03
N SER A 553 13.53 -22.60 -28.76
CA SER A 553 14.52 -22.97 -27.74
C SER A 553 15.09 -24.37 -28.01
N CYS A 554 14.28 -25.34 -28.39
CA CYS A 554 14.73 -26.67 -28.78
C CYS A 554 15.69 -26.62 -29.99
N LEU A 555 15.36 -25.82 -31.01
CA LEU A 555 16.22 -25.66 -32.19
C LEU A 555 17.56 -25.01 -31.85
N GLU A 556 17.56 -23.99 -30.98
CA GLU A 556 18.78 -23.30 -30.58
C GLU A 556 19.71 -24.20 -29.76
N VAL A 557 19.14 -24.99 -28.84
CA VAL A 557 19.90 -25.98 -28.06
C VAL A 557 20.44 -27.07 -29.00
N ALA A 558 19.66 -27.60 -29.91
CA ALA A 558 20.09 -28.62 -30.86
C ALA A 558 21.22 -28.11 -31.80
N ASP A 559 21.10 -26.88 -32.30
CA ASP A 559 22.11 -26.26 -33.15
C ASP A 559 23.47 -26.10 -32.41
N TYR A 560 23.42 -25.72 -31.15
CA TYR A 560 24.61 -25.61 -30.31
C TYR A 560 25.28 -26.98 -30.07
N GLU A 561 24.49 -27.99 -29.67
CA GLU A 561 25.00 -29.35 -29.42
C GLU A 561 25.63 -30.00 -30.68
N MET A 562 25.14 -29.61 -31.85
CA MET A 562 25.72 -30.04 -33.14
C MET A 562 27.04 -29.37 -33.43
N ARG A 563 27.28 -28.13 -32.99
CA ARG A 563 28.48 -27.33 -33.26
C ARG A 563 29.63 -27.64 -32.29
N VAL A 564 29.31 -28.04 -31.06
CA VAL A 564 30.31 -28.32 -30.04
C VAL A 564 30.90 -29.71 -30.29
N PRO A 565 32.26 -29.90 -30.26
CA PRO A 565 32.90 -31.19 -30.53
C PRO A 565 32.42 -32.32 -29.61
N ASP A 566 32.17 -32.01 -28.32
CA ASP A 566 31.71 -32.96 -27.30
C ASP A 566 30.18 -32.82 -27.01
N GLY A 567 29.43 -32.20 -27.90
CA GLY A 567 28.03 -31.99 -27.72
C GLY A 567 27.19 -33.28 -27.72
N ASP A 568 26.08 -33.25 -26.97
CA ASP A 568 25.15 -34.39 -26.86
C ASP A 568 24.22 -34.46 -28.08
N LEU A 569 24.66 -35.21 -29.09
CA LEU A 569 23.88 -35.41 -30.31
C LEU A 569 22.59 -36.21 -30.07
N ASN A 570 22.50 -37.01 -28.99
CA ASN A 570 21.26 -37.73 -28.66
C ASN A 570 20.20 -36.76 -28.11
N LEU A 571 20.59 -35.83 -27.25
CA LEU A 571 19.72 -34.76 -26.76
C LEU A 571 19.23 -33.87 -27.91
N ALA A 572 20.14 -33.49 -28.81
CA ALA A 572 19.80 -32.72 -30.01
C ALA A 572 18.76 -33.48 -30.88
N ARG A 573 18.95 -34.79 -31.07
CA ARG A 573 17.98 -35.61 -31.80
C ARG A 573 16.63 -35.62 -31.13
N GLU A 574 16.56 -35.84 -29.83
CA GLU A 574 15.33 -35.87 -29.04
C GLU A 574 14.52 -34.58 -29.19
N TYR A 575 15.17 -33.43 -29.01
CA TYR A 575 14.51 -32.15 -29.17
C TYR A 575 14.03 -31.90 -30.61
N LEU A 576 14.80 -32.28 -31.60
CA LEU A 576 14.43 -32.14 -33.01
C LEU A 576 13.28 -33.09 -33.41
N GLU A 577 13.25 -34.29 -32.88
CA GLU A 577 12.14 -35.24 -33.08
C GLU A 577 10.84 -34.73 -32.45
N LEU A 578 10.93 -34.12 -31.27
CA LEU A 578 9.83 -33.47 -30.57
C LEU A 578 9.22 -32.33 -31.42
N VAL A 579 10.07 -31.44 -31.96
CA VAL A 579 9.60 -30.33 -32.81
C VAL A 579 9.10 -30.82 -34.15
N ALA A 580 9.77 -31.77 -34.79
CA ALA A 580 9.36 -32.33 -36.09
C ALA A 580 8.03 -33.08 -36.01
N GLY A 581 7.68 -33.65 -34.85
CA GLY A 581 6.39 -34.30 -34.60
C GLY A 581 5.25 -33.36 -34.19
N SER A 582 5.53 -32.07 -34.07
CA SER A 582 4.58 -31.06 -33.64
C SER A 582 3.98 -30.26 -34.82
N ASN A 583 3.01 -29.37 -34.53
CA ASN A 583 2.46 -28.41 -35.50
C ASN A 583 3.13 -27.02 -35.40
N ALA A 584 4.39 -26.96 -35.00
CA ALA A 584 5.12 -25.67 -34.87
C ALA A 584 5.51 -25.11 -36.27
N GLU A 585 5.69 -23.81 -36.37
CA GLU A 585 6.09 -23.16 -37.63
C GLU A 585 7.45 -23.64 -38.16
N ASP A 586 8.33 -24.07 -37.24
CA ASP A 586 9.74 -24.45 -37.52
C ASP A 586 9.94 -25.94 -37.86
N VAL A 587 8.88 -26.70 -38.12
CA VAL A 587 8.96 -28.18 -38.41
C VAL A 587 9.88 -28.48 -39.60
N GLY A 588 9.84 -27.68 -40.66
CA GLY A 588 10.71 -27.88 -41.83
C GLY A 588 12.19 -27.80 -41.47
N ARG A 589 12.58 -26.76 -40.71
CA ARG A 589 13.94 -26.58 -40.24
C ARG A 589 14.38 -27.68 -39.28
N ALA A 590 13.48 -28.08 -38.35
CA ALA A 590 13.74 -29.21 -37.46
C ALA A 590 14.00 -30.51 -38.21
N ALA A 591 13.24 -30.78 -39.26
CA ALA A 591 13.41 -31.98 -40.09
C ALA A 591 14.75 -32.00 -40.86
N GLU A 592 15.21 -30.86 -41.38
CA GLU A 592 16.52 -30.73 -42.01
C GLU A 592 17.68 -30.94 -41.00
N MET A 593 17.61 -30.29 -39.84
CA MET A 593 18.59 -30.45 -38.78
C MET A 593 18.61 -31.90 -38.25
N LEU A 594 17.46 -32.56 -38.15
CA LEU A 594 17.34 -33.95 -37.71
C LEU A 594 18.07 -34.90 -38.66
N LYS A 595 18.01 -34.68 -39.99
CA LYS A 595 18.76 -35.49 -40.98
C LYS A 595 20.28 -35.33 -40.75
N LEU A 596 20.72 -34.09 -40.49
CA LEU A 596 22.15 -33.82 -40.22
C LEU A 596 22.62 -34.49 -38.92
N VAL A 597 21.82 -34.38 -37.83
CA VAL A 597 22.16 -35.01 -36.52
C VAL A 597 22.28 -36.53 -36.68
N LYS A 598 21.32 -37.16 -37.38
CA LYS A 598 21.37 -38.61 -37.62
C LYS A 598 22.61 -39.02 -38.40
N SER A 599 23.07 -38.26 -39.40
CA SER A 599 24.32 -38.51 -40.11
C SER A 599 25.54 -38.33 -39.22
N MET A 600 25.56 -37.31 -38.35
CA MET A 600 26.65 -37.06 -37.41
C MET A 600 26.78 -38.17 -36.35
N ILE A 601 25.66 -38.66 -35.81
CA ILE A 601 25.64 -39.84 -34.91
C ILE A 601 26.21 -41.06 -35.57
N HIS A 602 25.80 -41.36 -36.82
CA HIS A 602 26.30 -42.47 -37.57
C HIS A 602 27.82 -42.39 -37.79
N ASN A 603 28.34 -41.21 -38.17
CA ASN A 603 29.75 -40.96 -38.36
C ASN A 603 30.55 -41.10 -37.07
N ARG A 604 30.07 -40.54 -35.93
CA ARG A 604 30.71 -40.75 -34.60
C ARG A 604 30.76 -42.24 -34.20
N ALA A 605 29.68 -43.01 -34.44
CA ALA A 605 29.64 -44.41 -34.15
C ALA A 605 30.60 -45.23 -35.02
N ALA A 606 30.87 -44.79 -36.25
CA ALA A 606 31.84 -45.44 -37.15
C ALA A 606 33.32 -45.17 -36.76
N ILE A 607 33.61 -44.05 -36.10
CA ILE A 607 34.98 -43.69 -35.69
C ILE A 607 35.38 -44.34 -34.35
N LEU A 608 34.45 -44.61 -33.45
CA LEU A 608 34.72 -45.26 -32.15
C LEU A 608 35.36 -46.65 -32.20
N PRO A 609 35.07 -47.55 -33.15
CA PRO A 609 35.75 -48.82 -33.23
C PRO A 609 37.20 -48.72 -33.76
N ILE A 610 37.57 -47.67 -34.52
CA ILE A 610 38.91 -47.48 -35.08
C ILE A 610 39.91 -47.08 -34.00
N ASN A 611 39.55 -46.17 -33.11
CA ASN A 611 40.43 -45.74 -31.99
C ASN A 611 40.60 -46.84 -30.92
N ARG A 612 39.67 -47.77 -30.76
CA ARG A 612 39.83 -48.94 -29.88
C ARG A 612 40.80 -50.01 -30.44
N ALA A 613 40.94 -50.05 -31.75
CA ALA A 613 41.86 -50.97 -32.40
C ALA A 613 43.33 -50.46 -32.31
N GLU A 614 43.58 -49.15 -32.35
CA GLU A 614 44.93 -48.58 -32.25
C GLU A 614 45.48 -48.61 -30.83
N THR A 615 44.63 -48.54 -29.77
CA THR A 615 45.09 -48.67 -28.38
C THR A 615 45.33 -50.09 -27.91
N LEU A 616 45.05 -51.11 -28.73
CA LEU A 616 45.33 -52.52 -28.47
C LEU A 616 46.64 -52.99 -29.15
N PHE A 617 47.29 -52.15 -29.99
CA PHE A 617 48.49 -52.42 -30.69
C PHE A 617 49.71 -51.51 -30.36
N SER A 618 49.58 -50.68 -29.32
CA SER A 618 50.71 -49.88 -28.77
C SER A 618 51.19 -50.44 -27.45
#